data_dac64d90a3c50f5a5be727530ed2491f
#
_entry.id   dac64d90a3c50f5a5be727530ed2491f
#
_cell.length_a   1.000
_cell.length_b   1.000
_cell.length_c   1.000
_cell.angle_alpha   90.00
_cell.angle_beta   90.00
_cell.angle_gamma   90.00
#
_symmetry.space_group_name_H-M   'P 1'
#
loop_
_entity.id
_entity.type
_entity.pdbx_description
1 polymer ?
#
loop_
_entity_poly.entity_id
_entity_poly.type
_entity_poly.pdbx_seq_one_letter_code
_entity_poly.pdbx_strand_id
1 'polypeptide(L)'
;SKYRSHYVIDYDVRVAEGNDKAAFVFGARDADNYVSAELDLNGSGDARFILRHTTDGKTTQDASESLASIIPASDKHKAHHIRLKVMTAQYALKYFVDIEIDGKTLVNSSLTPEEKERKSRGDFWGGKEGAFTVYPYPDGELVYHCRLYAIGFLQPKGQTATFSNLCISEDTWNTLLYNPAETYVEKGEGKLNVWYPGENVSAPMLRKAIKIEKPVKSARLYATARGVYEFSVNGQKVGKDYLNPGWTDYRYRIMYNTYDITDLLRPGDNGIGAMLGAGWWSEHSG
;
A
#
# COMPACT_ATOMS: atom_id res chain seq x y z
N SER A 1 -17.64 11.21 3.88
CA SER A 1 -17.52 10.71 5.24
C SER A 1 -16.06 10.75 5.66
N LYS A 2 -15.75 11.53 6.71
CA LYS A 2 -14.40 11.88 7.17
C LYS A 2 -13.58 10.74 7.81
N TYR A 3 -14.07 9.51 7.85
CA TYR A 3 -13.54 8.49 8.76
C TYR A 3 -13.40 7.09 8.14
N ARG A 4 -13.28 7.01 6.81
CA ARG A 4 -13.00 5.74 6.14
C ARG A 4 -11.62 5.82 5.53
N SER A 5 -10.70 5.00 6.01
CA SER A 5 -9.45 4.77 5.33
C SER A 5 -9.67 3.66 4.31
N HIS A 6 -9.32 3.94 3.08
CA HIS A 6 -9.37 2.98 2.00
C HIS A 6 -7.96 2.79 1.48
N TYR A 7 -7.54 1.53 1.38
CA TYR A 7 -6.27 1.18 0.75
C TYR A 7 -6.54 0.47 -0.56
N VAL A 8 -5.77 0.81 -1.57
CA VAL A 8 -5.72 0.07 -2.82
C VAL A 8 -4.37 -0.63 -2.87
N ILE A 9 -4.41 -1.94 -3.03
CA ILE A 9 -3.24 -2.80 -3.16
C ILE A 9 -3.29 -3.39 -4.56
N ASP A 10 -2.33 -3.01 -5.39
CA ASP A 10 -2.15 -3.51 -6.75
C ASP A 10 -0.90 -4.39 -6.79
N TYR A 11 -0.97 -5.55 -7.40
CA TYR A 11 0.18 -6.40 -7.68
C TYR A 11 -0.09 -7.36 -8.83
N ASP A 12 0.98 -7.78 -9.49
CA ASP A 12 0.93 -8.88 -10.44
C ASP A 12 1.39 -10.16 -9.76
N VAL A 13 0.70 -11.26 -10.02
CA VAL A 13 1.06 -12.58 -9.51
C VAL A 13 1.13 -13.60 -10.63
N ARG A 14 2.20 -14.41 -10.63
CA ARG A 14 2.36 -15.55 -11.52
C ARG A 14 2.69 -16.79 -10.71
N VAL A 15 1.82 -17.78 -10.77
CA VAL A 15 2.09 -19.11 -10.22
C VAL A 15 2.97 -19.88 -11.20
N ALA A 16 4.06 -20.48 -10.71
CA ALA A 16 5.01 -21.20 -11.55
C ALA A 16 4.35 -22.45 -12.16
N GLU A 17 4.88 -22.90 -13.32
CA GLU A 17 4.46 -24.16 -13.95
C GLU A 17 4.58 -25.34 -12.98
N GLY A 18 3.60 -26.21 -12.95
CA GLY A 18 3.53 -27.35 -12.02
C GLY A 18 3.16 -26.98 -10.58
N ASN A 19 2.76 -25.73 -10.34
CA ASN A 19 2.26 -25.24 -9.06
C ASN A 19 0.85 -24.70 -9.24
N ASP A 20 0.09 -24.63 -8.14
CA ASP A 20 -1.33 -24.27 -8.19
C ASP A 20 -1.66 -23.01 -7.38
N LYS A 21 -0.82 -22.57 -6.46
CA LYS A 21 -1.22 -21.57 -5.46
C LYS A 21 -0.24 -20.42 -5.30
N ALA A 22 -0.82 -19.24 -5.04
CA ALA A 22 -0.11 -18.07 -4.57
C ALA A 22 -0.98 -17.30 -3.58
N ALA A 23 -0.42 -16.87 -2.46
CA ALA A 23 -1.15 -16.13 -1.44
C ALA A 23 -0.43 -14.83 -1.06
N PHE A 24 -1.11 -13.72 -1.27
CA PHE A 24 -0.73 -12.40 -0.76
C PHE A 24 -1.39 -12.18 0.61
N VAL A 25 -0.67 -11.53 1.52
CA VAL A 25 -1.14 -11.26 2.88
C VAL A 25 -1.23 -9.75 3.11
N PHE A 26 -2.28 -9.32 3.77
CA PHE A 26 -2.45 -7.94 4.22
C PHE A 26 -3.12 -7.90 5.60
N GLY A 27 -3.03 -6.77 6.28
CA GLY A 27 -3.60 -6.60 7.60
C GLY A 27 -2.97 -7.50 8.66
N ALA A 28 -1.72 -7.95 8.45
CA ALA A 28 -1.03 -8.84 9.38
C ALA A 28 -0.56 -8.06 10.61
N ARG A 29 -1.14 -8.35 11.76
CA ARG A 29 -0.71 -7.81 13.06
C ARG A 29 0.45 -8.61 13.65
N ASP A 30 0.41 -9.91 13.44
CA ASP A 30 1.41 -10.90 13.87
C ASP A 30 1.24 -12.19 13.07
N ALA A 31 1.94 -13.26 13.46
CA ALA A 31 1.91 -14.55 12.77
C ALA A 31 0.57 -15.29 12.90
N ASP A 32 -0.25 -14.93 13.88
CA ASP A 32 -1.51 -15.59 14.19
C ASP A 32 -2.73 -14.76 13.80
N ASN A 33 -2.52 -13.51 13.30
CA ASN A 33 -3.60 -12.58 12.98
C ASN A 33 -3.34 -11.84 11.67
N TYR A 34 -3.96 -12.28 10.57
CA TYR A 34 -3.79 -11.71 9.23
C TYR A 34 -4.95 -12.08 8.28
N VAL A 35 -4.98 -11.41 7.14
CA VAL A 35 -5.87 -11.73 6.01
C VAL A 35 -5.01 -12.22 4.84
N SER A 36 -5.43 -13.28 4.16
CA SER A 36 -4.81 -13.76 2.92
C SER A 36 -5.76 -13.75 1.74
N ALA A 37 -5.24 -13.32 0.60
CA ALA A 37 -5.86 -13.33 -0.72
C ALA A 37 -5.10 -14.36 -1.57
N GLU A 38 -5.74 -15.51 -1.82
CA GLU A 38 -5.13 -16.65 -2.49
C GLU A 38 -5.67 -16.78 -3.92
N LEU A 39 -4.75 -16.87 -4.88
CA LEU A 39 -5.02 -17.38 -6.22
C LEU A 39 -4.76 -18.89 -6.22
N ASP A 40 -5.80 -19.69 -6.39
CA ASP A 40 -5.74 -21.14 -6.48
C ASP A 40 -6.13 -21.56 -7.92
N LEU A 41 -5.15 -22.04 -8.67
CA LEU A 41 -5.35 -22.50 -10.05
C LEU A 41 -6.10 -23.83 -10.13
N ASN A 42 -6.27 -24.53 -8.99
CA ASN A 42 -7.05 -25.76 -8.84
C ASN A 42 -6.73 -26.84 -9.89
N GLY A 43 -5.45 -26.98 -10.23
CA GLY A 43 -4.97 -28.01 -11.16
C GLY A 43 -5.78 -28.07 -12.47
N SER A 44 -6.56 -29.13 -12.65
CA SER A 44 -7.43 -29.35 -13.83
C SER A 44 -8.80 -28.66 -13.75
N GLY A 45 -9.20 -28.17 -12.58
CA GLY A 45 -10.47 -27.44 -12.38
C GLY A 45 -10.37 -25.95 -12.71
N ASP A 46 -11.45 -25.22 -12.47
CA ASP A 46 -11.46 -23.77 -12.62
C ASP A 46 -10.58 -23.09 -11.56
N ALA A 47 -9.81 -22.11 -11.97
CA ALA A 47 -9.10 -21.26 -11.03
C ALA A 47 -10.08 -20.55 -10.08
N ARG A 48 -9.66 -20.32 -8.86
CA ARG A 48 -10.46 -19.67 -7.82
C ARG A 48 -9.68 -18.55 -7.15
N PHE A 49 -10.40 -17.55 -6.69
CA PHE A 49 -9.87 -16.55 -5.76
C PHE A 49 -10.47 -16.80 -4.39
N ILE A 50 -9.62 -16.92 -3.38
CA ILE A 50 -10.03 -17.29 -2.04
C ILE A 50 -9.57 -16.23 -1.05
N LEU A 51 -10.51 -15.69 -0.26
CA LEU A 51 -10.20 -14.86 0.89
C LEU A 51 -10.29 -15.69 2.16
N ARG A 52 -9.29 -15.55 3.00
CA ARG A 52 -9.24 -16.16 4.33
C ARG A 52 -8.79 -15.12 5.36
N HIS A 53 -9.26 -15.25 6.58
CA HIS A 53 -8.63 -14.62 7.72
C HIS A 53 -8.09 -15.67 8.69
N THR A 54 -7.03 -15.31 9.37
CA THR A 54 -6.49 -16.06 10.50
C THR A 54 -6.61 -15.16 11.73
N THR A 55 -7.22 -15.68 12.78
CA THR A 55 -7.39 -14.99 14.06
C THR A 55 -7.01 -15.98 15.15
N ASP A 56 -6.09 -15.58 16.02
CA ASP A 56 -5.52 -16.44 17.07
C ASP A 56 -5.04 -17.81 16.53
N GLY A 57 -4.37 -17.78 15.38
CA GLY A 57 -3.83 -18.96 14.70
C GLY A 57 -4.87 -19.84 14.00
N LYS A 58 -6.16 -19.51 14.10
CA LYS A 58 -7.25 -20.27 13.46
C LYS A 58 -7.66 -19.61 12.15
N THR A 59 -7.50 -20.34 11.05
CA THR A 59 -7.85 -19.86 9.71
C THR A 59 -9.30 -20.19 9.35
N THR A 60 -10.03 -19.18 8.86
CA THR A 60 -11.41 -19.29 8.35
C THR A 60 -11.43 -18.81 6.90
N GLN A 61 -12.21 -19.50 6.06
CA GLN A 61 -12.44 -19.07 4.68
C GLN A 61 -13.66 -18.16 4.64
N ASP A 62 -13.46 -16.91 4.21
CA ASP A 62 -14.52 -15.91 4.07
C ASP A 62 -15.21 -15.95 2.72
N ALA A 63 -14.45 -16.20 1.66
CA ALA A 63 -14.98 -16.30 0.30
C ALA A 63 -14.16 -17.25 -0.58
N SER A 64 -14.80 -17.81 -1.59
CA SER A 64 -14.15 -18.61 -2.62
C SER A 64 -14.96 -18.50 -3.93
N GLU A 65 -14.43 -17.75 -4.90
CA GLU A 65 -15.11 -17.46 -6.16
C GLU A 65 -14.40 -18.09 -7.36
N SER A 66 -15.17 -18.61 -8.31
CA SER A 66 -14.63 -19.15 -9.56
C SER A 66 -14.11 -18.02 -10.45
N LEU A 67 -12.95 -18.25 -11.06
CA LEU A 67 -12.34 -17.35 -12.03
C LEU A 67 -12.49 -17.83 -13.47
N ALA A 68 -13.33 -18.82 -13.75
CA ALA A 68 -13.50 -19.39 -15.09
C ALA A 68 -13.84 -18.35 -16.17
N SER A 69 -14.59 -17.31 -15.81
CA SER A 69 -14.93 -16.20 -16.71
C SER A 69 -13.84 -15.13 -16.85
N ILE A 70 -12.81 -15.19 -16.02
CA ILE A 70 -11.74 -14.19 -15.97
C ILE A 70 -10.43 -14.79 -16.49
N ILE A 71 -10.04 -15.95 -15.98
CA ILE A 71 -8.80 -16.66 -16.30
C ILE A 71 -9.12 -17.93 -17.09
N PRO A 72 -8.92 -17.92 -18.42
CA PRO A 72 -9.03 -19.14 -19.21
C PRO A 72 -8.00 -20.19 -18.80
N ALA A 73 -8.30 -21.47 -19.03
CA ALA A 73 -7.39 -22.55 -18.68
C ALA A 73 -5.98 -22.43 -19.32
N SER A 74 -5.91 -21.86 -20.53
CA SER A 74 -4.63 -21.60 -21.24
C SER A 74 -3.76 -20.52 -20.59
N ASP A 75 -4.33 -19.70 -19.71
CA ASP A 75 -3.70 -18.50 -19.19
C ASP A 75 -3.33 -18.61 -17.71
N LYS A 76 -3.68 -19.72 -17.07
CA LYS A 76 -3.52 -19.93 -15.62
C LYS A 76 -2.11 -19.61 -15.07
N HIS A 77 -1.06 -19.89 -15.83
CA HIS A 77 0.34 -19.65 -15.43
C HIS A 77 0.92 -18.36 -16.01
N LYS A 78 0.11 -17.51 -16.62
CA LYS A 78 0.51 -16.15 -16.96
C LYS A 78 0.53 -15.26 -15.71
N ALA A 79 1.09 -14.08 -15.82
CA ALA A 79 0.96 -13.07 -14.78
C ALA A 79 -0.46 -12.50 -14.81
N HIS A 80 -1.10 -12.45 -13.65
CA HIS A 80 -2.43 -11.87 -13.45
C HIS A 80 -2.32 -10.65 -12.56
N HIS A 81 -2.98 -9.57 -12.97
CA HIS A 81 -3.06 -8.35 -12.19
C HIS A 81 -4.17 -8.45 -11.16
N ILE A 82 -3.84 -8.30 -9.90
CA ILE A 82 -4.77 -8.30 -8.77
C ILE A 82 -4.85 -6.90 -8.18
N ARG A 83 -6.05 -6.41 -8.02
CA ARG A 83 -6.34 -5.16 -7.33
C ARG A 83 -7.29 -5.43 -6.17
N LEU A 84 -6.87 -5.07 -4.97
CA LEU A 84 -7.66 -5.16 -3.76
C LEU A 84 -7.95 -3.75 -3.25
N LYS A 85 -9.20 -3.37 -3.18
CA LYS A 85 -9.61 -2.15 -2.47
C LYS A 85 -10.12 -2.54 -1.10
N VAL A 86 -9.32 -2.24 -0.08
CA VAL A 86 -9.59 -2.60 1.32
C VAL A 86 -10.15 -1.39 2.04
N MET A 87 -11.31 -1.56 2.64
CA MET A 87 -12.05 -0.51 3.32
C MET A 87 -12.41 -0.96 4.73
N THR A 88 -12.39 -0.03 5.70
CA THR A 88 -13.05 -0.25 6.98
C THR A 88 -14.02 0.87 7.28
N ALA A 89 -15.09 0.58 8.02
CA ALA A 89 -15.86 1.60 8.69
C ALA A 89 -15.22 1.87 10.06
N GLN A 90 -15.27 3.10 10.52
CA GLN A 90 -14.87 3.45 11.88
C GLN A 90 -15.65 2.57 12.88
N TYR A 91 -14.96 2.01 13.86
CA TYR A 91 -15.51 1.05 14.84
C TYR A 91 -16.00 -0.28 14.23
N ALA A 92 -15.56 -0.62 13.03
CA ALA A 92 -15.88 -1.93 12.46
C ALA A 92 -14.84 -2.98 12.87
N LEU A 93 -15.34 -4.18 13.17
CA LEU A 93 -14.50 -5.37 13.43
C LEU A 93 -14.13 -6.10 12.14
N LYS A 94 -14.27 -5.45 10.98
CA LYS A 94 -14.21 -6.12 9.69
C LYS A 94 -13.63 -5.23 8.61
N TYR A 95 -13.02 -5.88 7.63
CA TYR A 95 -12.68 -5.26 6.34
C TYR A 95 -13.79 -5.51 5.33
N PHE A 96 -14.01 -4.52 4.48
CA PHE A 96 -14.75 -4.66 3.24
C PHE A 96 -13.73 -4.65 2.11
N VAL A 97 -13.83 -5.59 1.19
CA VAL A 97 -12.86 -5.74 0.11
C VAL A 97 -13.57 -5.79 -1.22
N ASP A 98 -13.19 -4.91 -2.16
CA ASP A 98 -13.48 -5.07 -3.58
C ASP A 98 -12.27 -5.70 -4.26
N ILE A 99 -12.51 -6.57 -5.22
CA ILE A 99 -11.48 -7.34 -5.90
C ILE A 99 -11.65 -7.19 -7.40
N GLU A 100 -10.57 -6.83 -8.08
CA GLU A 100 -10.48 -6.89 -9.54
C GLU A 100 -9.32 -7.80 -9.93
N ILE A 101 -9.54 -8.60 -10.97
CA ILE A 101 -8.54 -9.49 -11.54
C ILE A 101 -8.50 -9.24 -13.04
N ASP A 102 -7.33 -8.87 -13.58
CA ASP A 102 -7.14 -8.50 -14.98
C ASP A 102 -8.16 -7.45 -15.46
N GLY A 103 -8.43 -6.45 -14.58
CA GLY A 103 -9.38 -5.36 -14.84
C GLY A 103 -10.86 -5.76 -14.80
N LYS A 104 -11.20 -7.00 -14.38
CA LYS A 104 -12.57 -7.44 -14.22
C LYS A 104 -12.92 -7.56 -12.74
N THR A 105 -14.03 -6.96 -12.35
CA THR A 105 -14.54 -7.03 -10.97
C THR A 105 -14.98 -8.45 -10.64
N LEU A 106 -14.48 -9.00 -9.54
CA LEU A 106 -14.90 -10.28 -8.99
C LEU A 106 -16.23 -10.10 -8.25
N VAL A 107 -17.22 -10.88 -8.67
CA VAL A 107 -18.56 -10.83 -8.08
C VAL A 107 -18.65 -11.82 -6.92
N ASN A 108 -19.10 -11.35 -5.76
CA ASN A 108 -19.41 -12.22 -4.64
C ASN A 108 -20.72 -12.98 -4.92
N SER A 109 -20.61 -14.28 -5.18
CA SER A 109 -21.74 -15.13 -5.54
C SER A 109 -22.68 -15.41 -4.35
N SER A 110 -22.19 -15.28 -3.13
CA SER A 110 -22.95 -15.55 -1.88
C SER A 110 -23.95 -14.46 -1.50
N LEU A 111 -23.83 -13.25 -2.10
CA LEU A 111 -24.73 -12.14 -1.77
C LEU A 111 -26.12 -12.35 -2.35
N THR A 112 -27.13 -12.13 -1.50
CA THR A 112 -28.53 -12.09 -1.95
C THR A 112 -28.78 -10.88 -2.86
N PRO A 113 -29.88 -10.88 -3.67
CA PRO A 113 -30.25 -9.73 -4.47
C PRO A 113 -30.42 -8.43 -3.64
N GLU A 114 -31.02 -8.54 -2.45
CA GLU A 114 -31.23 -7.41 -1.56
C GLU A 114 -29.91 -6.86 -1.01
N GLU A 115 -28.97 -7.73 -0.64
CA GLU A 115 -27.62 -7.32 -0.21
C GLU A 115 -26.85 -6.64 -1.33
N LYS A 116 -26.94 -7.16 -2.56
CA LYS A 116 -26.35 -6.52 -3.75
C LYS A 116 -26.93 -5.13 -3.97
N GLU A 117 -28.26 -5.01 -3.89
CA GLU A 117 -28.96 -3.73 -4.05
C GLU A 117 -28.59 -2.74 -2.92
N ARG A 118 -28.56 -3.20 -1.67
CA ARG A 118 -28.14 -2.39 -0.52
C ARG A 118 -26.71 -1.88 -0.67
N LYS A 119 -25.79 -2.74 -1.07
CA LYS A 119 -24.38 -2.38 -1.33
C LYS A 119 -24.26 -1.37 -2.50
N SER A 120 -25.07 -1.54 -3.56
CA SER A 120 -25.06 -0.62 -4.69
C SER A 120 -25.56 0.79 -4.35
N ARG A 121 -26.51 0.90 -3.40
CA ARG A 121 -27.07 2.19 -2.95
C ARG A 121 -26.16 2.92 -1.96
N GLY A 122 -25.23 2.21 -1.33
CA GLY A 122 -24.37 2.80 -0.30
C GLY A 122 -25.10 3.14 0.98
N ASP A 123 -26.14 2.38 1.33
CA ASP A 123 -27.09 2.63 2.43
C ASP A 123 -26.48 2.47 3.83
N PHE A 124 -25.18 2.21 3.95
CA PHE A 124 -24.54 2.06 5.25
C PHE A 124 -23.57 3.21 5.53
N TRP A 125 -23.96 4.13 6.41
CA TRP A 125 -23.14 5.23 6.96
C TRP A 125 -22.37 6.07 5.92
N GLY A 126 -22.93 6.23 4.73
CA GLY A 126 -22.44 7.17 3.72
C GLY A 126 -21.37 6.64 2.78
N GLY A 127 -21.29 5.33 2.51
CA GLY A 127 -20.40 4.80 1.48
C GLY A 127 -20.79 3.40 1.01
N LYS A 128 -20.39 3.03 -0.19
CA LYS A 128 -20.52 1.67 -0.70
C LYS A 128 -19.60 0.76 0.11
N GLU A 129 -20.14 -0.34 0.64
CA GLU A 129 -19.33 -1.41 1.21
C GLU A 129 -18.70 -2.22 0.07
N GLY A 130 -17.51 -2.80 0.30
CA GLY A 130 -16.89 -3.73 -0.63
C GLY A 130 -17.71 -4.99 -0.84
N ALA A 131 -17.46 -5.68 -1.94
CA ALA A 131 -18.20 -6.88 -2.31
C ALA A 131 -18.01 -8.03 -1.32
N PHE A 132 -16.85 -8.10 -0.68
CA PHE A 132 -16.49 -9.14 0.28
C PHE A 132 -16.33 -8.56 1.67
N THR A 133 -16.64 -9.36 2.69
CA THR A 133 -16.47 -9.00 4.11
C THR A 133 -15.55 -10.00 4.79
N VAL A 134 -14.56 -9.49 5.52
CA VAL A 134 -13.59 -10.29 6.26
C VAL A 134 -13.55 -9.82 7.70
N TYR A 135 -13.52 -10.72 8.67
CA TYR A 135 -13.54 -10.44 10.11
C TYR A 135 -12.19 -10.81 10.75
N PRO A 136 -11.11 -10.02 10.54
CA PRO A 136 -9.77 -10.41 10.93
C PRO A 136 -9.43 -10.16 12.40
N TYR A 137 -10.38 -9.73 13.20
CA TYR A 137 -10.16 -9.34 14.59
C TYR A 137 -10.92 -10.25 15.55
N PRO A 138 -10.37 -10.52 16.74
CA PRO A 138 -11.09 -11.21 17.80
C PRO A 138 -12.38 -10.47 18.19
N ASP A 139 -13.36 -11.20 18.66
CA ASP A 139 -14.61 -10.65 19.16
C ASP A 139 -14.34 -9.60 20.25
N GLY A 140 -14.93 -8.42 20.10
CA GLY A 140 -14.84 -7.32 21.05
C GLY A 140 -13.66 -6.36 20.86
N GLU A 141 -12.77 -6.60 19.92
CA GLU A 141 -11.71 -5.64 19.59
C GLU A 141 -12.24 -4.54 18.65
N LEU A 142 -12.34 -3.31 19.15
CA LEU A 142 -12.74 -2.16 18.35
C LEU A 142 -11.55 -1.62 17.54
N VAL A 143 -11.71 -1.58 16.23
CA VAL A 143 -10.74 -0.95 15.32
C VAL A 143 -11.15 0.49 15.08
N TYR A 144 -10.38 1.41 15.63
CA TYR A 144 -10.65 2.85 15.48
C TYR A 144 -10.25 3.38 14.11
N HIS A 145 -9.27 2.75 13.46
CA HIS A 145 -8.77 3.15 12.14
C HIS A 145 -8.43 1.92 11.31
N CYS A 146 -8.65 2.00 10.00
CA CYS A 146 -8.10 1.02 9.08
C CYS A 146 -6.58 1.16 9.04
N ARG A 147 -5.88 0.22 9.65
CA ARG A 147 -4.44 0.11 9.50
C ARG A 147 -4.14 -1.00 8.53
N LEU A 148 -3.29 -0.71 7.56
CA LEU A 148 -2.85 -1.74 6.63
C LEU A 148 -2.04 -2.82 7.34
N TYR A 149 -1.42 -2.51 8.49
CA TYR A 149 -0.50 -3.38 9.21
C TYR A 149 0.61 -3.94 8.29
N ALA A 150 1.13 -5.12 8.58
CA ALA A 150 2.10 -5.74 7.68
C ALA A 150 1.41 -6.34 6.45
N ILE A 151 2.15 -6.37 5.35
CA ILE A 151 1.83 -7.07 4.12
C ILE A 151 2.87 -8.14 3.87
N GLY A 152 2.60 -9.06 2.96
CA GLY A 152 3.58 -10.07 2.57
C GLY A 152 2.99 -11.25 1.84
N PHE A 153 3.62 -12.41 2.04
CA PHE A 153 3.28 -13.62 1.32
C PHE A 153 3.15 -14.79 2.29
N LEU A 154 2.20 -15.66 2.00
CA LEU A 154 2.04 -16.96 2.65
C LEU A 154 2.03 -18.03 1.56
N GLN A 155 3.21 -18.31 0.99
CA GLN A 155 3.31 -19.28 -0.07
C GLN A 155 3.24 -20.70 0.49
N PRO A 156 2.28 -21.54 0.10
CA PRO A 156 2.15 -22.89 0.61
C PRO A 156 3.41 -23.73 0.33
N LYS A 157 3.70 -24.68 1.19
CA LYS A 157 4.89 -25.52 1.10
C LYS A 157 4.98 -26.22 -0.25
N GLY A 158 6.13 -26.11 -0.91
CA GLY A 158 6.40 -26.70 -2.20
C GLY A 158 5.81 -25.94 -3.39
N GLN A 159 5.08 -24.85 -3.17
CA GLN A 159 4.54 -24.00 -4.21
C GLN A 159 5.47 -22.82 -4.50
N THR A 160 5.57 -22.40 -5.74
CA THR A 160 6.39 -21.25 -6.16
C THR A 160 5.54 -20.25 -6.92
N ALA A 161 5.62 -18.99 -6.55
CA ALA A 161 4.99 -17.88 -7.25
C ALA A 161 5.92 -16.67 -7.34
N THR A 162 5.67 -15.82 -8.32
CA THR A 162 6.35 -14.54 -8.50
C THR A 162 5.34 -13.43 -8.30
N PHE A 163 5.67 -12.47 -7.46
CA PHE A 163 4.92 -11.23 -7.25
C PHE A 163 5.73 -10.05 -7.76
N SER A 164 5.10 -9.15 -8.48
CA SER A 164 5.74 -7.95 -9.05
C SER A 164 4.77 -6.78 -9.10
N ASN A 165 5.28 -5.60 -9.43
CA ASN A 165 4.49 -4.37 -9.57
C ASN A 165 3.64 -4.05 -8.33
N LEU A 166 4.11 -4.45 -7.13
CA LEU A 166 3.42 -4.18 -5.89
C LEU A 166 3.34 -2.67 -5.65
N CYS A 167 2.12 -2.18 -5.54
CA CYS A 167 1.84 -0.77 -5.32
C CYS A 167 0.71 -0.65 -4.29
N ILE A 168 0.91 0.18 -3.27
CA ILE A 168 -0.11 0.47 -2.27
C ILE A 168 -0.34 1.96 -2.25
N SER A 169 -1.60 2.35 -2.39
CA SER A 169 -2.03 3.73 -2.31
C SER A 169 -3.22 3.89 -1.36
N GLU A 170 -3.39 5.09 -0.87
CA GLU A 170 -4.58 5.48 -0.11
C GLU A 170 -5.57 6.12 -1.09
N ASP A 171 -6.78 5.56 -1.17
CA ASP A 171 -7.77 5.91 -2.20
C ASP A 171 -8.35 7.33 -2.03
N THR A 172 -8.50 7.81 -0.79
CA THR A 172 -9.16 9.09 -0.51
C THR A 172 -8.39 10.28 -1.08
N TRP A 173 -7.06 10.19 -1.08
CA TRP A 173 -6.16 11.25 -1.52
C TRP A 173 -5.27 10.85 -2.70
N ASN A 174 -5.44 9.62 -3.20
CA ASN A 174 -4.59 9.01 -4.22
C ASN A 174 -3.09 9.14 -3.85
N THR A 175 -2.79 8.94 -2.58
CA THR A 175 -1.44 9.07 -2.05
C THR A 175 -0.74 7.73 -2.19
N LEU A 176 0.36 7.71 -2.93
CA LEU A 176 1.22 6.53 -3.02
C LEU A 176 1.89 6.28 -1.67
N LEU A 177 1.63 5.11 -1.06
CA LEU A 177 2.19 4.72 0.23
C LEU A 177 3.42 3.83 0.07
N TYR A 178 3.39 2.92 -0.92
CA TYR A 178 4.44 1.93 -1.10
C TYR A 178 4.52 1.48 -2.56
N ASN A 179 5.70 1.56 -3.13
CA ASN A 179 6.00 1.02 -4.47
C ASN A 179 7.50 0.70 -4.54
N PRO A 180 7.91 -0.51 -4.15
CA PRO A 180 9.31 -0.89 -4.10
C PRO A 180 9.94 -1.10 -5.48
N ALA A 181 9.16 -1.20 -6.56
CA ALA A 181 9.60 -1.57 -7.91
C ALA A 181 10.40 -2.90 -7.94
N GLU A 182 10.10 -3.81 -7.03
CA GLU A 182 10.79 -5.07 -6.85
C GLU A 182 9.96 -6.24 -7.38
N THR A 183 10.66 -7.33 -7.67
CA THR A 183 10.03 -8.62 -8.00
C THR A 183 10.39 -9.63 -6.94
N TYR A 184 9.40 -10.24 -6.35
CA TYR A 184 9.54 -11.23 -5.29
C TYR A 184 9.29 -12.63 -5.87
N VAL A 185 10.25 -13.53 -5.73
CA VAL A 185 10.09 -14.94 -6.09
C VAL A 185 9.95 -15.74 -4.80
N GLU A 186 8.71 -16.06 -4.45
CA GLU A 186 8.40 -16.80 -3.23
C GLU A 186 8.43 -18.29 -3.49
N LYS A 187 9.39 -18.96 -2.85
CA LYS A 187 9.47 -20.42 -2.77
C LYS A 187 8.86 -20.86 -1.45
N GLY A 188 7.72 -21.52 -1.53
CA GLY A 188 6.90 -21.83 -0.37
C GLY A 188 7.57 -22.71 0.65
N GLU A 189 7.79 -22.14 1.82
CA GLU A 189 8.17 -22.88 3.03
C GLU A 189 6.96 -23.18 3.91
N GLY A 190 5.78 -22.69 3.55
CA GLY A 190 4.56 -22.75 4.36
C GLY A 190 4.60 -21.82 5.58
N LYS A 191 5.44 -20.79 5.51
CA LYS A 191 5.60 -19.78 6.57
C LYS A 191 5.14 -18.42 6.09
N LEU A 192 4.63 -17.64 7.03
CA LEU A 192 4.28 -16.25 6.82
C LEU A 192 5.56 -15.42 6.68
N ASN A 193 5.68 -14.73 5.55
CA ASN A 193 6.74 -13.77 5.28
C ASN A 193 6.12 -12.38 5.11
N VAL A 194 6.17 -11.54 6.14
CA VAL A 194 5.51 -10.24 6.18
C VAL A 194 6.46 -9.14 6.61
N TRP A 195 6.19 -7.93 6.12
CA TRP A 195 6.89 -6.70 6.50
C TRP A 195 5.90 -5.53 6.54
N TYR A 196 6.24 -4.48 7.28
CA TYR A 196 5.44 -3.27 7.36
C TYR A 196 5.75 -2.37 6.16
N PRO A 197 4.79 -2.11 5.25
CA PRO A 197 5.00 -1.17 4.17
C PRO A 197 5.19 0.23 4.79
N GLY A 198 6.36 0.79 4.61
CA GLY A 198 6.71 2.12 5.13
C GLY A 198 7.65 2.13 6.33
N GLU A 199 7.82 1.06 7.10
CA GLU A 199 8.79 1.04 8.22
C GLU A 199 10.25 1.03 7.77
N ASN A 200 10.54 0.64 6.54
CA ASN A 200 11.88 0.64 5.95
C ASN A 200 12.04 1.62 4.78
N VAL A 201 11.15 2.58 4.62
CA VAL A 201 11.38 3.66 3.68
C VAL A 201 12.38 4.60 4.34
N SER A 202 13.66 4.37 4.09
CA SER A 202 14.68 5.37 4.38
C SER A 202 14.21 6.70 3.79
N ALA A 203 14.36 7.78 4.57
CA ALA A 203 13.98 9.12 4.13
C ALA A 203 14.43 9.36 2.69
N PRO A 204 13.52 9.68 1.75
CA PRO A 204 13.89 9.89 0.36
C PRO A 204 15.02 10.93 0.27
N MET A 205 16.10 10.55 -0.38
CA MET A 205 17.25 11.44 -0.61
C MET A 205 17.24 11.87 -2.07
N LEU A 206 16.98 13.14 -2.28
CA LEU A 206 16.99 13.77 -3.59
C LEU A 206 18.35 14.45 -3.80
N ARG A 207 18.88 14.37 -5.02
CA ARG A 207 20.12 15.04 -5.39
C ARG A 207 20.03 15.68 -6.76
N LYS A 208 20.58 16.88 -6.88
CA LYS A 208 20.78 17.56 -8.16
C LYS A 208 22.17 18.17 -8.22
N ALA A 209 22.88 17.95 -9.31
CA ALA A 209 24.09 18.68 -9.63
C ALA A 209 23.75 19.92 -10.46
N ILE A 210 24.34 21.04 -10.13
CA ILE A 210 24.26 22.29 -10.90
C ILE A 210 25.66 22.84 -11.17
N LYS A 211 25.85 23.45 -12.32
CA LYS A 211 27.11 24.11 -12.68
C LYS A 211 26.94 25.62 -12.64
N ILE A 212 27.81 26.29 -11.94
CA ILE A 212 27.83 27.76 -11.81
C ILE A 212 29.07 28.27 -12.56
N GLU A 213 28.84 29.05 -13.60
CA GLU A 213 29.93 29.53 -14.47
C GLU A 213 30.61 30.79 -13.97
N LYS A 214 29.93 31.56 -13.12
CA LYS A 214 30.41 32.85 -12.64
C LYS A 214 30.36 32.91 -11.11
N PRO A 215 31.20 33.75 -10.46
CA PRO A 215 31.08 33.99 -9.01
C PRO A 215 29.69 34.44 -8.62
N VAL A 216 29.16 33.84 -7.56
CA VAL A 216 27.83 34.14 -7.05
C VAL A 216 27.91 35.38 -6.14
N LYS A 217 27.15 36.39 -6.47
CA LYS A 217 27.04 37.62 -5.62
C LYS A 217 26.02 37.44 -4.49
N SER A 218 24.92 36.76 -4.79
CA SER A 218 23.85 36.46 -3.84
C SER A 218 23.03 35.30 -4.34
N ALA A 219 22.66 34.36 -3.46
CA ALA A 219 21.78 33.23 -3.77
C ALA A 219 20.85 32.95 -2.60
N ARG A 220 19.58 32.72 -2.91
CA ARG A 220 18.58 32.34 -1.93
C ARG A 220 17.89 31.03 -2.34
N LEU A 221 17.73 30.15 -1.36
CA LEU A 221 16.96 28.94 -1.48
C LEU A 221 15.58 29.15 -0.84
N TYR A 222 14.52 28.96 -1.62
CA TYR A 222 13.14 28.90 -1.14
C TYR A 222 12.75 27.43 -1.08
N ALA A 223 12.45 26.92 0.10
CA ALA A 223 12.21 25.51 0.30
C ALA A 223 10.90 25.26 1.02
N THR A 224 10.17 24.26 0.53
CA THR A 224 8.95 23.78 1.15
C THR A 224 8.80 22.28 0.92
N ALA A 225 8.04 21.61 1.79
CA ALA A 225 7.59 20.23 1.60
C ALA A 225 6.28 20.04 2.36
N ARG A 226 5.51 19.04 1.95
CA ARG A 226 4.49 18.42 2.79
C ARG A 226 5.19 17.36 3.63
N GLY A 227 5.26 17.54 4.93
CA GLY A 227 6.12 16.75 5.81
C GLY A 227 7.33 17.57 6.25
N VAL A 228 8.46 16.95 6.47
CA VAL A 228 9.69 17.61 6.92
C VAL A 228 10.82 17.44 5.92
N TYR A 229 11.75 18.37 5.90
CA TYR A 229 12.92 18.30 5.03
C TYR A 229 14.19 18.80 5.71
N GLU A 230 15.31 18.34 5.21
CA GLU A 230 16.62 18.93 5.45
C GLU A 230 17.33 19.11 4.10
N PHE A 231 17.78 20.33 3.81
CA PHE A 231 18.58 20.63 2.61
C PHE A 231 20.06 20.69 2.91
N SER A 232 20.85 20.29 1.94
CA SER A 232 22.31 20.44 1.94
C SER A 232 22.80 21.03 0.62
N VAL A 233 23.85 21.82 0.69
CA VAL A 233 24.59 22.33 -0.47
C VAL A 233 26.05 21.96 -0.29
N ASN A 234 26.63 21.26 -1.27
CA ASN A 234 28.02 20.81 -1.21
C ASN A 234 28.38 20.04 0.07
N GLY A 235 27.41 19.26 0.61
CA GLY A 235 27.59 18.48 1.83
C GLY A 235 27.41 19.27 3.13
N GLN A 236 27.11 20.56 3.07
CA GLN A 236 26.83 21.38 4.25
C GLN A 236 25.33 21.58 4.41
N LYS A 237 24.84 21.40 5.64
CA LYS A 237 23.43 21.62 5.97
C LYS A 237 23.04 23.07 5.76
N VAL A 238 21.90 23.32 5.14
CA VAL A 238 21.29 24.63 4.93
C VAL A 238 20.42 24.98 6.14
N GLY A 239 20.74 26.09 6.78
CA GLY A 239 20.02 26.57 7.98
C GLY A 239 20.40 25.81 9.25
N LYS A 240 19.78 26.22 10.35
CA LYS A 240 20.02 25.66 11.71
C LYS A 240 18.75 24.98 12.26
N ASP A 241 17.65 25.17 11.57
CA ASP A 241 16.34 24.70 12.02
C ASP A 241 16.16 23.19 11.83
N TYR A 242 15.22 22.64 12.60
CA TYR A 242 14.78 21.25 12.52
C TYR A 242 13.27 21.21 12.24
N LEU A 243 12.78 20.09 11.69
CA LEU A 243 11.37 19.86 11.41
C LEU A 243 10.74 20.92 10.47
N ASN A 244 11.50 21.39 9.49
CA ASN A 244 11.04 22.37 8.50
C ASN A 244 10.07 21.75 7.48
N PRO A 245 9.11 22.52 6.96
CA PRO A 245 8.84 23.95 7.16
C PRO A 245 7.95 24.26 8.38
N GLY A 246 7.54 23.28 9.14
CA GLY A 246 6.58 23.37 10.22
C GLY A 246 5.19 22.89 9.81
N TRP A 247 4.29 22.74 10.78
CA TRP A 247 2.95 22.20 10.57
C TRP A 247 1.93 23.30 10.33
N THR A 248 1.07 23.07 9.31
CA THR A 248 -0.13 23.87 9.05
C THR A 248 -1.22 22.95 8.51
N ASP A 249 -2.45 23.43 8.44
CA ASP A 249 -3.46 22.75 7.66
C ASP A 249 -3.13 22.91 6.17
N TYR A 250 -2.57 21.86 5.58
CA TYR A 250 -2.07 21.85 4.21
C TYR A 250 -3.14 22.09 3.14
N ARG A 251 -4.42 22.00 3.48
CA ARG A 251 -5.54 22.33 2.58
C ARG A 251 -5.65 23.84 2.32
N TYR A 252 -5.18 24.62 3.29
CA TYR A 252 -5.31 26.08 3.24
C TYR A 252 -3.96 26.80 3.10
N ARG A 253 -2.91 26.23 3.69
CA ARG A 253 -1.61 26.89 3.74
C ARG A 253 -0.47 25.90 3.82
N ILE A 254 0.54 26.11 2.97
CA ILE A 254 1.83 25.43 3.07
C ILE A 254 2.87 26.51 3.33
N MET A 255 3.64 26.36 4.41
CA MET A 255 4.73 27.26 4.73
C MET A 255 5.95 26.96 3.86
N TYR A 256 6.78 27.97 3.63
CA TYR A 256 8.11 27.82 3.05
C TYR A 256 9.12 28.59 3.86
N ASN A 257 10.36 28.14 3.82
CA ASN A 257 11.48 28.83 4.45
C ASN A 257 12.42 29.41 3.39
N THR A 258 13.07 30.50 3.74
CA THR A 258 14.05 31.16 2.86
C THR A 258 15.41 31.13 3.53
N TYR A 259 16.41 30.66 2.80
CA TYR A 259 17.80 30.58 3.29
C TYR A 259 18.73 31.36 2.37
N ASP A 260 19.67 32.08 2.96
CA ASP A 260 20.81 32.57 2.21
C ASP A 260 21.84 31.44 2.08
N ILE A 261 22.12 31.05 0.83
CA ILE A 261 23.07 30.00 0.51
C ILE A 261 24.28 30.50 -0.28
N THR A 262 24.50 31.82 -0.27
CA THR A 262 25.53 32.46 -1.07
C THR A 262 26.92 31.86 -0.79
N ASP A 263 27.28 31.71 0.48
CA ASP A 263 28.59 31.21 0.90
C ASP A 263 28.74 29.68 0.76
N LEU A 264 27.64 28.97 0.45
CA LEU A 264 27.67 27.53 0.24
C LEU A 264 27.92 27.16 -1.23
N LEU A 265 27.79 28.13 -2.13
CA LEU A 265 27.98 27.96 -3.56
C LEU A 265 29.35 28.37 -4.01
N ARG A 266 29.88 27.70 -5.01
CA ARG A 266 31.20 27.98 -5.62
C ARG A 266 31.11 27.94 -7.16
N PRO A 267 32.01 28.64 -7.87
CA PRO A 267 32.16 28.46 -9.29
C PRO A 267 32.50 27.00 -9.60
N GLY A 268 31.96 26.47 -10.70
CA GLY A 268 32.06 25.07 -11.08
C GLY A 268 30.90 24.23 -10.59
N ASP A 269 31.14 22.96 -10.32
CA ASP A 269 30.12 21.98 -9.96
C ASP A 269 29.70 22.13 -8.48
N ASN A 270 28.38 22.16 -8.27
CA ASN A 270 27.75 22.20 -6.97
C ASN A 270 26.71 21.08 -6.85
N GLY A 271 26.65 20.45 -5.68
CA GLY A 271 25.64 19.44 -5.34
C GLY A 271 24.59 20.02 -4.40
N ILE A 272 23.33 19.90 -4.79
CA ILE A 272 22.19 20.20 -3.91
C ILE A 272 21.57 18.88 -3.50
N GLY A 273 21.38 18.65 -2.20
CA GLY A 273 20.72 17.49 -1.64
C GLY A 273 19.50 17.88 -0.82
N ALA A 274 18.50 17.03 -0.81
CA ALA A 274 17.37 17.14 0.08
C ALA A 274 17.05 15.77 0.68
N MET A 275 16.91 15.69 1.98
CA MET A 275 16.36 14.55 2.71
C MET A 275 14.94 14.91 3.13
N LEU A 276 14.00 14.02 2.84
CA LEU A 276 12.59 14.23 3.16
C LEU A 276 12.17 13.27 4.25
N GLY A 277 11.46 13.75 5.24
CA GLY A 277 10.80 12.94 6.26
C GLY A 277 9.28 13.03 6.13
N ALA A 278 8.60 11.99 6.58
CA ALA A 278 7.15 11.86 6.53
C ALA A 278 6.43 13.05 7.18
N GLY A 279 6.85 13.44 8.37
CA GLY A 279 6.21 14.51 9.14
C GLY A 279 4.69 14.32 9.24
N TRP A 280 4.00 15.40 9.47
CA TRP A 280 2.55 15.43 9.67
C TRP A 280 1.71 15.10 8.41
N TRP A 281 2.31 15.09 7.23
CA TRP A 281 1.59 14.81 5.99
C TRP A 281 1.28 13.34 5.79
N SER A 282 2.19 12.47 6.16
CA SER A 282 2.08 11.02 5.98
C SER A 282 1.93 10.25 7.29
N GLU A 283 2.05 10.92 8.44
CA GLU A 283 1.70 10.30 9.70
C GLU A 283 0.18 10.25 9.85
N HIS A 284 -0.31 9.07 9.98
CA HIS A 284 -1.63 8.84 10.56
C HIS A 284 -1.48 9.15 12.06
N SER A 285 -1.72 10.41 12.43
CA SER A 285 -1.90 10.75 13.84
C SER A 285 -2.98 9.84 14.39
N GLY A 286 -2.56 8.96 15.29
CA GLY A 286 -3.35 7.89 15.87
C GLY A 286 -4.57 8.34 16.66
#